data_21b4ab8affbad8c1b30bd5f3fe83f146
#
_entry.id   21b4ab8affbad8c1b30bd5f3fe83f146
#
_cell.length_a   1.000
_cell.length_b   1.000
_cell.length_c   1.000
_cell.angle_alpha   90.00
_cell.angle_beta   90.00
_cell.angle_gamma   90.00
#
_symmetry.space_group_name_H-M   'P 1'
#
loop_
_entity.id
_entity.type
_entity.pdbx_description
1 polymer ?
#
loop_
_entity_poly.entity_id
_entity_poly.type
_entity_poly.pdbx_seq_one_letter_code
_entity_poly.pdbx_strand_id
1 'polypeptide(L)'
;MIRTKHVAAVAMLAASPLCANQIDQIRPDAPQLADYGTLPVGVQTLSLVHPDQVDVVAINGADIPRYDRPLIVEVWYPAADVPAERGTYKAMLRDGATEVELTGRAARDAAPATGERFPLVVLSHGYPGNRYLMAHLGENLASKGYVTVSIDHTDSTYSDQGAFGSTLLNRPLDQRFVIDQMAALDTDLGGIINTDMVGVIGYSMGGYGALVFGGAGLTQAATEYSWGTPNGLLAQHLAGSDSHEALIDPRVRAVIAIGPWGRNAGLWDARGVAGLRKPTLLMAGGSDDVSVYETIRTLFSEATGTDRHLLTFTNANHNAAAPIPAPKESWTPVDTLDFVPFEHYADPVWDTVRMNNIAQHFTTAFLDLHLKGDLSKAVFLDLIPDGSQGVMALDEEANPVEDHTYWAGFSARTATGLRFETKRAGE
;
A
#
# COMPACT_ATOMS: atom_id res chain seq x y z
N MET A 1 -55.19 -2.14 -52.82
CA MET A 1 -54.10 -1.34 -52.21
C MET A 1 -53.89 -1.86 -50.80
N ILE A 2 -52.91 -2.72 -50.61
CA ILE A 2 -52.54 -3.29 -49.29
C ILE A 2 -51.38 -2.47 -48.74
N ARG A 3 -51.60 -1.76 -47.66
CA ARG A 3 -50.52 -1.00 -46.94
C ARG A 3 -49.82 -1.91 -45.96
N THR A 4 -48.61 -2.28 -46.27
CA THR A 4 -47.71 -2.99 -45.38
C THR A 4 -47.16 -1.99 -44.33
N LYS A 5 -47.49 -2.22 -43.06
CA LYS A 5 -46.88 -1.49 -41.92
C LYS A 5 -45.54 -2.16 -41.58
N HIS A 6 -44.48 -1.43 -41.76
CA HIS A 6 -43.15 -1.82 -41.27
C HIS A 6 -43.10 -1.46 -39.80
N VAL A 7 -43.00 -2.48 -38.94
CA VAL A 7 -42.67 -2.34 -37.52
C VAL A 7 -41.16 -2.38 -37.42
N ALA A 8 -40.56 -1.24 -37.13
CA ALA A 8 -39.15 -1.15 -36.81
C ALA A 8 -38.98 -1.65 -35.36
N ALA A 9 -38.33 -2.81 -35.19
CA ALA A 9 -37.90 -3.29 -33.89
C ALA A 9 -36.65 -2.43 -33.49
N VAL A 10 -36.84 -1.60 -32.49
CA VAL A 10 -35.70 -0.93 -31.78
C VAL A 10 -35.08 -1.98 -30.88
N ALA A 11 -33.95 -2.52 -31.30
CA ALA A 11 -33.09 -3.32 -30.40
C ALA A 11 -32.51 -2.33 -29.36
N MET A 12 -33.04 -2.34 -28.15
CA MET A 12 -32.33 -1.77 -27.00
C MET A 12 -31.09 -2.62 -26.78
N LEU A 13 -29.94 -2.14 -27.19
CA LEU A 13 -28.65 -2.59 -26.68
C LEU A 13 -28.67 -2.29 -25.17
N ALA A 14 -28.87 -3.34 -24.37
CA ALA A 14 -28.56 -3.29 -22.97
C ALA A 14 -27.05 -3.01 -22.88
N ALA A 15 -26.67 -1.75 -22.62
CA ALA A 15 -25.34 -1.43 -22.20
C ALA A 15 -25.10 -2.23 -20.91
N SER A 16 -24.25 -3.25 -21.01
CA SER A 16 -23.70 -3.89 -19.82
C SER A 16 -23.20 -2.78 -18.90
N PRO A 17 -23.36 -2.85 -17.59
CA PRO A 17 -22.75 -1.92 -16.66
C PRO A 17 -21.24 -2.16 -16.71
N LEU A 18 -20.60 -1.58 -17.75
CA LEU A 18 -19.18 -1.65 -17.97
C LEU A 18 -18.50 -0.67 -17.00
N CYS A 19 -17.86 -1.26 -15.98
CA CYS A 19 -16.75 -0.66 -15.25
C CYS A 19 -17.08 0.60 -14.42
N ALA A 20 -18.14 0.58 -13.64
CA ALA A 20 -18.23 1.46 -12.48
C ALA A 20 -17.12 1.05 -11.48
N ASN A 21 -16.37 2.03 -10.96
CA ASN A 21 -15.34 1.87 -9.92
C ASN A 21 -14.23 0.85 -10.28
N GLN A 22 -13.70 0.94 -11.49
CA GLN A 22 -12.59 0.10 -11.95
C GLN A 22 -11.29 0.50 -11.27
N ILE A 23 -10.62 -0.47 -10.60
CA ILE A 23 -9.37 -0.23 -9.87
C ILE A 23 -8.12 -0.58 -10.68
N ASP A 24 -8.22 -1.38 -11.73
CA ASP A 24 -7.10 -1.96 -12.48
C ASP A 24 -6.70 -1.14 -13.73
N GLN A 25 -6.86 0.17 -13.65
CA GLN A 25 -6.60 1.05 -14.78
C GLN A 25 -5.10 1.29 -14.97
N ILE A 26 -4.61 1.07 -16.21
CA ILE A 26 -3.26 1.43 -16.65
C ILE A 26 -3.37 2.47 -17.75
N ARG A 27 -2.74 3.62 -17.56
CA ARG A 27 -2.71 4.70 -18.53
C ARG A 27 -1.78 4.35 -19.70
N PRO A 28 -2.06 4.83 -20.92
CA PRO A 28 -1.16 4.62 -22.06
C PRO A 28 0.24 5.22 -21.89
N ASP A 29 0.40 6.20 -21.01
CA ASP A 29 1.66 6.86 -20.66
C ASP A 29 2.26 6.37 -19.34
N ALA A 30 1.78 5.25 -18.81
CA ALA A 30 2.29 4.63 -17.60
C ALA A 30 3.74 4.17 -17.78
N PRO A 31 4.58 4.23 -16.72
CA PRO A 31 5.94 3.73 -16.81
C PRO A 31 5.98 2.20 -16.94
N GLN A 32 7.06 1.69 -17.51
CA GLN A 32 7.23 0.31 -18.02
C GLN A 32 6.79 -0.80 -17.06
N LEU A 33 7.07 -0.68 -15.76
CA LEU A 33 6.74 -1.73 -14.79
C LEU A 33 5.36 -1.53 -14.14
N ALA A 34 4.57 -0.54 -14.58
CA ALA A 34 3.22 -0.33 -14.09
C ALA A 34 2.24 -1.39 -14.60
N ASP A 35 2.46 -1.91 -15.79
CA ASP A 35 1.59 -2.91 -16.41
C ASP A 35 1.38 -4.11 -15.48
N TYR A 36 0.22 -4.75 -15.61
CA TYR A 36 -0.03 -6.03 -14.99
C TYR A 36 0.89 -7.11 -15.56
N GLY A 37 1.29 -8.04 -14.71
CA GLY A 37 2.01 -9.23 -15.13
C GLY A 37 1.12 -10.21 -15.91
N THR A 38 1.71 -11.34 -16.30
CA THR A 38 1.04 -12.34 -17.15
C THR A 38 0.28 -13.41 -16.38
N LEU A 39 0.44 -13.46 -15.05
CA LEU A 39 -0.21 -14.48 -14.24
C LEU A 39 -1.69 -14.11 -13.98
N PRO A 40 -2.61 -15.08 -14.11
CA PRO A 40 -3.98 -14.92 -13.63
C PRO A 40 -3.99 -14.61 -12.14
N VAL A 41 -4.99 -13.86 -11.67
CA VAL A 41 -5.09 -13.46 -10.26
C VAL A 41 -6.34 -14.07 -9.62
N GLY A 42 -6.13 -14.79 -8.53
CA GLY A 42 -7.16 -15.22 -7.60
C GLY A 42 -7.26 -14.31 -6.39
N VAL A 43 -8.38 -14.34 -5.68
CA VAL A 43 -8.56 -13.61 -4.44
C VAL A 43 -9.39 -14.39 -3.44
N GLN A 44 -8.99 -14.38 -2.16
CA GLN A 44 -9.74 -14.97 -1.04
C GLN A 44 -9.81 -14.01 0.14
N THR A 45 -10.92 -14.07 0.89
CA THR A 45 -11.04 -13.39 2.18
C THR A 45 -10.79 -14.40 3.30
N LEU A 46 -9.91 -14.07 4.24
CA LEU A 46 -9.66 -14.89 5.42
C LEU A 46 -10.02 -14.11 6.69
N SER A 47 -10.61 -14.82 7.66
CA SER A 47 -10.88 -14.29 9.00
C SER A 47 -9.83 -14.86 9.97
N LEU A 48 -9.02 -14.00 10.52
CA LEU A 48 -7.96 -14.34 11.47
C LEU A 48 -8.33 -13.85 12.87
N VAL A 49 -7.78 -14.48 13.89
CA VAL A 49 -7.96 -14.08 15.29
C VAL A 49 -6.61 -14.02 15.95
N HIS A 50 -6.19 -12.82 16.37
CA HIS A 50 -4.96 -12.60 17.11
C HIS A 50 -5.27 -12.72 18.60
N PRO A 51 -4.89 -13.84 19.24
CA PRO A 51 -5.34 -14.14 20.60
C PRO A 51 -4.66 -13.24 21.63
N ASP A 52 -5.35 -13.00 22.73
CA ASP A 52 -4.82 -12.34 23.93
C ASP A 52 -4.18 -10.97 23.68
N GLN A 53 -4.78 -10.13 22.84
CA GLN A 53 -4.32 -8.76 22.59
C GLN A 53 -4.90 -7.77 23.60
N VAL A 54 -4.22 -6.65 23.82
CA VAL A 54 -4.74 -5.57 24.67
C VAL A 54 -5.94 -4.94 24.00
N ASP A 55 -7.09 -4.89 24.68
CA ASP A 55 -8.26 -4.13 24.26
C ASP A 55 -8.10 -2.67 24.68
N VAL A 56 -7.47 -1.88 23.81
CA VAL A 56 -7.18 -0.46 24.08
C VAL A 56 -8.45 0.36 24.26
N VAL A 57 -9.55 -0.02 23.59
CA VAL A 57 -10.84 0.68 23.64
C VAL A 57 -11.52 0.46 25.00
N ALA A 58 -11.35 -0.72 25.59
CA ALA A 58 -11.98 -1.08 26.86
C ALA A 58 -11.13 -0.74 28.11
N ILE A 59 -9.94 -0.14 27.94
CA ILE A 59 -9.10 0.26 29.07
C ILE A 59 -9.85 1.28 29.97
N ASN A 60 -9.86 0.98 31.29
CA ASN A 60 -10.44 1.85 32.28
C ASN A 60 -9.49 2.04 33.49
N GLY A 61 -8.84 3.18 33.56
CA GLY A 61 -7.84 3.46 34.59
C GLY A 61 -6.68 2.49 34.52
N ALA A 62 -6.43 1.73 35.58
CA ALA A 62 -5.39 0.73 35.67
C ALA A 62 -5.80 -0.66 35.13
N ASP A 63 -7.08 -0.85 34.82
CA ASP A 63 -7.59 -2.09 34.23
C ASP A 63 -7.26 -2.14 32.75
N ILE A 64 -6.48 -3.16 32.32
CA ILE A 64 -6.01 -3.36 30.96
C ILE A 64 -6.56 -4.69 30.46
N PRO A 65 -7.81 -4.70 29.94
CA PRO A 65 -8.44 -5.91 29.45
C PRO A 65 -7.76 -6.44 28.20
N ARG A 66 -7.93 -7.73 27.98
CA ARG A 66 -7.41 -8.43 26.78
C ARG A 66 -8.53 -9.14 26.08
N TYR A 67 -8.38 -9.32 24.79
CA TYR A 67 -9.38 -9.98 23.96
C TYR A 67 -8.73 -10.73 22.78
N ASP A 68 -9.50 -11.57 22.17
CA ASP A 68 -9.14 -12.19 20.89
C ASP A 68 -9.46 -11.23 19.77
N ARG A 69 -8.43 -10.53 19.26
CA ARG A 69 -8.55 -9.46 18.27
C ARG A 69 -8.85 -10.02 16.88
N PRO A 70 -10.04 -9.75 16.30
CA PRO A 70 -10.36 -10.20 14.96
C PRO A 70 -9.61 -9.37 13.92
N LEU A 71 -9.15 -10.01 12.85
CA LEU A 71 -8.56 -9.36 11.68
C LEU A 71 -9.13 -10.01 10.41
N ILE A 72 -9.74 -9.24 9.54
CA ILE A 72 -10.16 -9.70 8.22
C ILE A 72 -9.07 -9.32 7.24
N VAL A 73 -8.65 -10.26 6.40
CA VAL A 73 -7.66 -10.01 5.36
C VAL A 73 -8.19 -10.40 3.99
N GLU A 74 -7.77 -9.64 2.97
CA GLU A 74 -7.97 -9.99 1.57
C GLU A 74 -6.64 -10.44 0.99
N VAL A 75 -6.62 -11.62 0.36
CA VAL A 75 -5.40 -12.22 -0.17
C VAL A 75 -5.53 -12.36 -1.67
N TRP A 76 -4.68 -11.64 -2.44
CA TRP A 76 -4.52 -11.83 -3.88
C TRP A 76 -3.31 -12.71 -4.16
N TYR A 77 -3.45 -13.60 -5.13
CA TYR A 77 -2.43 -14.60 -5.43
C TYR A 77 -2.45 -15.02 -6.90
N PRO A 78 -1.33 -15.52 -7.45
CA PRO A 78 -1.31 -16.16 -8.75
C PRO A 78 -2.26 -17.36 -8.77
N ALA A 79 -3.19 -17.38 -9.74
CA ALA A 79 -4.15 -18.45 -9.94
C ALA A 79 -3.69 -19.43 -11.03
N ALA A 80 -4.25 -20.65 -11.00
CA ALA A 80 -3.90 -21.70 -11.95
C ALA A 80 -4.41 -21.39 -13.38
N ASP A 81 -5.59 -20.79 -13.49
CA ASP A 81 -6.27 -20.54 -14.75
C ASP A 81 -6.72 -19.08 -14.88
N VAL A 82 -6.90 -18.64 -16.13
CA VAL A 82 -7.47 -17.33 -16.43
C VAL A 82 -8.95 -17.33 -16.01
N PRO A 83 -9.38 -16.41 -15.14
CA PRO A 83 -10.76 -16.33 -14.71
C PRO A 83 -11.71 -16.06 -15.89
N ALA A 84 -12.86 -16.70 -15.88
CA ALA A 84 -13.92 -16.45 -16.89
C ALA A 84 -14.60 -15.10 -16.68
N GLU A 85 -14.63 -14.61 -15.44
CA GLU A 85 -15.27 -13.36 -15.04
C GLU A 85 -14.28 -12.50 -14.22
N ARG A 86 -14.41 -11.18 -14.35
CA ARG A 86 -13.69 -10.22 -13.51
C ARG A 86 -14.23 -10.27 -12.08
N GLY A 87 -13.33 -10.12 -11.11
CA GLY A 87 -13.70 -10.03 -9.71
C GLY A 87 -14.32 -8.70 -9.35
N THR A 88 -15.20 -8.76 -8.37
CA THR A 88 -15.76 -7.57 -7.73
C THR A 88 -15.52 -7.62 -6.22
N TYR A 89 -15.43 -6.44 -5.60
CA TYR A 89 -15.21 -6.27 -4.18
C TYR A 89 -16.27 -5.36 -3.61
N LYS A 90 -16.95 -5.80 -2.56
CA LYS A 90 -17.83 -4.95 -1.76
C LYS A 90 -16.99 -4.20 -0.74
N ALA A 91 -16.86 -2.91 -0.93
CA ALA A 91 -16.03 -2.04 -0.11
C ALA A 91 -16.87 -0.94 0.55
N MET A 92 -16.61 -0.70 1.84
CA MET A 92 -17.16 0.46 2.53
C MET A 92 -16.40 1.71 2.11
N LEU A 93 -17.09 2.82 1.87
CA LEU A 93 -16.49 4.12 1.61
C LEU A 93 -16.06 4.84 2.91
N ARG A 94 -15.35 5.96 2.71
CA ARG A 94 -14.82 6.80 3.79
C ARG A 94 -15.88 7.28 4.80
N ASP A 95 -17.12 7.37 4.41
CA ASP A 95 -18.25 7.74 5.26
C ASP A 95 -18.66 6.67 6.28
N GLY A 96 -18.13 5.44 6.14
CA GLY A 96 -18.42 4.31 7.01
C GLY A 96 -19.85 3.76 6.90
N ALA A 97 -20.60 4.16 5.87
CA ALA A 97 -22.01 3.81 5.68
C ALA A 97 -22.34 3.35 4.26
N THR A 98 -21.68 3.90 3.24
CA THR A 98 -21.94 3.59 1.84
C THR A 98 -21.09 2.41 1.38
N GLU A 99 -21.74 1.29 1.04
CA GLU A 99 -21.07 0.15 0.39
C GLU A 99 -21.09 0.34 -1.12
N VAL A 100 -19.96 0.09 -1.77
CA VAL A 100 -19.81 0.14 -3.23
C VAL A 100 -19.23 -1.15 -3.77
N GLU A 101 -19.47 -1.40 -5.05
CA GLU A 101 -18.83 -2.47 -5.78
C GLU A 101 -17.63 -1.90 -6.57
N LEU A 102 -16.43 -2.38 -6.24
CA LEU A 102 -15.22 -2.14 -6.99
C LEU A 102 -15.02 -3.27 -8.00
N THR A 103 -14.48 -2.96 -9.18
CA THR A 103 -14.19 -3.95 -10.23
C THR A 103 -12.68 -4.06 -10.46
N GLY A 104 -12.14 -5.26 -10.33
CA GLY A 104 -10.73 -5.60 -10.57
C GLY A 104 -10.55 -6.77 -11.52
N ARG A 105 -9.38 -7.39 -11.51
CA ARG A 105 -9.03 -8.54 -12.37
C ARG A 105 -9.12 -9.87 -11.66
N ALA A 106 -9.00 -9.89 -10.34
CA ALA A 106 -8.91 -11.13 -9.58
C ALA A 106 -10.24 -11.88 -9.57
N ALA A 107 -10.18 -13.20 -9.69
CA ALA A 107 -11.36 -14.06 -9.54
C ALA A 107 -11.49 -14.55 -8.09
N ARG A 108 -12.70 -14.43 -7.54
CA ARG A 108 -13.01 -14.90 -6.20
C ARG A 108 -12.84 -16.43 -6.12
N ASP A 109 -12.06 -16.87 -5.11
CA ASP A 109 -11.82 -18.28 -4.77
C ASP A 109 -11.26 -19.13 -5.94
N ALA A 110 -10.57 -18.49 -6.90
CA ALA A 110 -9.89 -19.22 -7.96
C ALA A 110 -8.82 -20.16 -7.39
N ALA A 111 -8.62 -21.32 -8.02
CA ALA A 111 -7.59 -22.26 -7.61
C ALA A 111 -6.20 -21.60 -7.65
N PRO A 112 -5.38 -21.70 -6.59
CA PRO A 112 -4.01 -21.17 -6.61
C PRO A 112 -3.15 -21.86 -7.67
N ALA A 113 -2.15 -21.14 -8.19
CA ALA A 113 -1.11 -21.71 -9.05
C ALA A 113 -0.40 -22.87 -8.34
N THR A 114 0.25 -23.76 -9.09
CA THR A 114 0.93 -24.93 -8.53
C THR A 114 2.41 -24.96 -8.96
N GLY A 115 3.25 -25.62 -8.15
CA GLY A 115 4.64 -25.91 -8.51
C GLY A 115 5.65 -24.80 -8.25
N GLU A 116 5.21 -23.61 -7.85
CA GLU A 116 6.04 -22.44 -7.52
C GLU A 116 5.59 -21.79 -6.22
N ARG A 117 6.52 -21.16 -5.50
CA ARG A 117 6.21 -20.37 -4.29
C ARG A 117 6.55 -18.90 -4.54
N PHE A 118 5.65 -18.01 -4.17
CA PHE A 118 5.74 -16.58 -4.44
C PHE A 118 6.02 -15.79 -3.14
N PRO A 119 6.88 -14.78 -3.19
CA PRO A 119 7.11 -13.90 -2.03
C PRO A 119 5.82 -13.28 -1.51
N LEU A 120 5.74 -13.09 -0.19
CA LEU A 120 4.61 -12.49 0.49
C LEU A 120 4.76 -10.97 0.57
N VAL A 121 3.69 -10.21 0.30
CA VAL A 121 3.64 -8.77 0.51
C VAL A 121 2.44 -8.41 1.39
N VAL A 122 2.71 -7.80 2.54
CA VAL A 122 1.66 -7.30 3.45
C VAL A 122 1.31 -5.87 3.08
N LEU A 123 0.01 -5.58 2.90
CA LEU A 123 -0.53 -4.25 2.66
C LEU A 123 -1.27 -3.76 3.91
N SER A 124 -0.94 -2.55 4.37
CA SER A 124 -1.51 -1.92 5.57
C SER A 124 -2.02 -0.52 5.25
N HIS A 125 -3.33 -0.32 5.33
CA HIS A 125 -4.02 0.93 4.98
C HIS A 125 -3.78 2.07 5.98
N GLY A 126 -4.20 3.30 5.63
CA GLY A 126 -4.18 4.49 6.50
C GLY A 126 -5.19 4.44 7.65
N TYR A 127 -5.37 5.56 8.37
CA TYR A 127 -6.40 5.72 9.41
C TYR A 127 -7.36 6.87 9.06
N PRO A 128 -8.67 6.56 8.94
CA PRO A 128 -9.21 5.22 8.76
C PRO A 128 -9.02 4.72 7.32
N GLY A 129 -9.19 3.41 7.11
CA GLY A 129 -9.10 2.80 5.79
C GLY A 129 -9.86 1.49 5.72
N ASN A 130 -9.54 0.67 4.74
CA ASN A 130 -9.94 -0.74 4.69
C ASN A 130 -8.98 -1.54 3.81
N ARG A 131 -9.12 -2.86 3.82
CA ARG A 131 -8.29 -3.79 3.04
C ARG A 131 -8.34 -3.58 1.53
N TYR A 132 -9.32 -2.84 1.02
CA TYR A 132 -9.46 -2.54 -0.41
C TYR A 132 -8.83 -1.22 -0.84
N LEU A 133 -8.38 -0.37 0.11
CA LEU A 133 -7.86 0.96 -0.21
C LEU A 133 -6.69 0.93 -1.22
N MET A 134 -5.87 -0.12 -1.17
CA MET A 134 -4.75 -0.34 -2.09
C MET A 134 -4.94 -1.61 -2.95
N ALA A 135 -6.18 -2.02 -3.22
CA ALA A 135 -6.47 -3.25 -3.97
C ALA A 135 -5.86 -3.27 -5.37
N HIS A 136 -5.77 -2.11 -6.06
CA HIS A 136 -5.10 -1.95 -7.35
C HIS A 136 -3.63 -2.42 -7.30
N LEU A 137 -2.93 -2.13 -6.20
CA LEU A 137 -1.54 -2.55 -6.00
C LEU A 137 -1.47 -4.04 -5.64
N GLY A 138 -2.42 -4.53 -4.81
CA GLY A 138 -2.51 -5.94 -4.45
C GLY A 138 -2.67 -6.84 -5.67
N GLU A 139 -3.64 -6.54 -6.54
CA GLU A 139 -3.84 -7.28 -7.80
C GLU A 139 -2.65 -7.17 -8.77
N ASN A 140 -2.08 -5.97 -8.89
CA ASN A 140 -0.96 -5.74 -9.80
C ASN A 140 0.25 -6.59 -9.40
N LEU A 141 0.61 -6.63 -8.13
CA LEU A 141 1.70 -7.45 -7.62
C LEU A 141 1.40 -8.95 -7.75
N ALA A 142 0.16 -9.39 -7.47
CA ALA A 142 -0.21 -10.79 -7.62
C ALA A 142 -0.06 -11.26 -9.07
N SER A 143 -0.43 -10.43 -10.06
CA SER A 143 -0.22 -10.74 -11.48
C SER A 143 1.25 -10.88 -11.88
N LYS A 144 2.17 -10.38 -11.06
CA LYS A 144 3.62 -10.41 -11.25
C LYS A 144 4.32 -11.49 -10.41
N GLY A 145 3.58 -12.38 -9.77
CA GLY A 145 4.14 -13.47 -8.98
C GLY A 145 4.51 -13.07 -7.57
N TYR A 146 3.57 -12.45 -6.87
CA TYR A 146 3.55 -12.25 -5.43
C TYR A 146 2.26 -12.80 -4.85
N VAL A 147 2.27 -13.19 -3.59
CA VAL A 147 1.05 -13.29 -2.79
C VAL A 147 0.93 -12.00 -1.97
N THR A 148 -0.16 -11.27 -2.11
CA THR A 148 -0.38 -10.02 -1.38
C THR A 148 -1.51 -10.19 -0.38
N VAL A 149 -1.32 -9.75 0.85
CA VAL A 149 -2.31 -9.81 1.91
C VAL A 149 -2.57 -8.41 2.46
N SER A 150 -3.81 -7.94 2.35
CA SER A 150 -4.24 -6.63 2.85
C SER A 150 -5.13 -6.79 4.08
N ILE A 151 -4.87 -6.00 5.11
CA ILE A 151 -5.46 -6.16 6.44
C ILE A 151 -6.56 -5.12 6.65
N ASP A 152 -7.75 -5.53 7.15
CA ASP A 152 -8.64 -4.65 7.89
C ASP A 152 -8.15 -4.62 9.34
N HIS A 153 -7.54 -3.52 9.73
CA HIS A 153 -7.09 -3.36 11.11
C HIS A 153 -8.28 -2.97 11.99
N THR A 154 -8.67 -3.82 12.91
CA THR A 154 -9.71 -3.54 13.90
C THR A 154 -9.46 -2.22 14.61
N ASP A 155 -10.48 -1.47 14.97
CA ASP A 155 -10.46 -0.11 15.55
C ASP A 155 -9.97 0.98 14.57
N SER A 156 -9.77 0.69 13.28
CA SER A 156 -9.09 1.56 12.35
C SER A 156 -9.68 1.54 10.94
N THR A 157 -10.85 0.91 10.74
CA THR A 157 -11.56 0.88 9.47
C THR A 157 -12.54 2.04 9.33
N TYR A 158 -13.12 2.24 8.12
CA TYR A 158 -14.12 3.29 7.91
C TYR A 158 -15.38 3.14 8.77
N SER A 159 -15.78 1.91 9.05
CA SER A 159 -16.94 1.59 9.89
C SER A 159 -16.59 1.33 11.36
N ASP A 160 -15.31 1.29 11.70
CA ASP A 160 -14.82 0.99 13.05
C ASP A 160 -13.59 1.86 13.35
N GLN A 161 -13.81 3.02 13.95
CA GLN A 161 -12.80 3.99 14.35
C GLN A 161 -12.73 4.06 15.87
N GLY A 162 -12.60 2.92 16.55
CA GLY A 162 -12.75 2.79 17.98
C GLY A 162 -11.73 3.60 18.79
N ALA A 163 -10.45 3.52 18.47
CA ALA A 163 -9.44 4.32 19.16
C ALA A 163 -8.16 4.51 18.32
N PHE A 164 -7.71 5.75 18.18
CA PHE A 164 -6.43 6.07 17.54
C PHE A 164 -5.22 5.44 18.27
N GLY A 165 -5.28 5.37 19.61
CA GLY A 165 -4.28 4.69 20.42
C GLY A 165 -4.16 3.19 20.10
N SER A 166 -5.29 2.50 19.80
CA SER A 166 -5.25 1.11 19.32
C SER A 166 -4.46 0.98 18.03
N THR A 167 -4.63 1.94 17.09
CA THR A 167 -3.87 1.97 15.84
C THR A 167 -2.37 2.07 16.09
N LEU A 168 -1.92 2.94 16.99
CA LEU A 168 -0.50 3.11 17.32
C LEU A 168 0.11 1.86 17.95
N LEU A 169 -0.65 1.17 18.79
CA LEU A 169 -0.18 -0.05 19.45
C LEU A 169 -0.17 -1.24 18.51
N ASN A 170 -1.27 -1.47 17.82
CA ASN A 170 -1.56 -2.75 17.17
C ASN A 170 -1.07 -2.85 15.71
N ARG A 171 -0.89 -1.72 14.98
CA ARG A 171 -0.47 -1.77 13.56
C ARG A 171 0.75 -2.64 13.31
N PRO A 172 1.90 -2.44 13.98
CA PRO A 172 3.07 -3.28 13.76
C PRO A 172 2.85 -4.73 14.24
N LEU A 173 2.03 -4.94 15.29
CA LEU A 173 1.70 -6.27 15.80
C LEU A 173 0.81 -7.04 14.82
N ASP A 174 -0.21 -6.39 14.27
CA ASP A 174 -1.11 -6.99 13.27
C ASP A 174 -0.33 -7.40 12.01
N GLN A 175 0.60 -6.55 11.54
CA GLN A 175 1.46 -6.85 10.38
C GLN A 175 2.32 -8.10 10.64
N ARG A 176 2.94 -8.21 11.82
CA ARG A 176 3.72 -9.40 12.22
C ARG A 176 2.83 -10.64 12.32
N PHE A 177 1.70 -10.54 13.00
CA PHE A 177 0.77 -11.64 13.19
C PHE A 177 0.27 -12.21 11.87
N VAL A 178 -0.09 -11.36 10.90
CA VAL A 178 -0.55 -11.81 9.58
C VAL A 178 0.55 -12.60 8.85
N ILE A 179 1.82 -12.20 8.93
CA ILE A 179 2.92 -12.99 8.36
C ILE A 179 2.98 -14.38 9.01
N ASP A 180 2.83 -14.46 10.34
CA ASP A 180 2.85 -15.74 11.06
C ASP A 180 1.66 -16.63 10.67
N GLN A 181 0.47 -16.04 10.47
CA GLN A 181 -0.72 -16.77 10.00
C GLN A 181 -0.58 -17.26 8.56
N MET A 182 -0.02 -16.44 7.67
CA MET A 182 0.27 -16.87 6.30
C MET A 182 1.31 -18.00 6.24
N ALA A 183 2.27 -18.00 7.15
CA ALA A 183 3.25 -19.08 7.27
C ALA A 183 2.66 -20.38 7.82
N ALA A 184 1.61 -20.29 8.63
CA ALA A 184 0.93 -21.43 9.24
C ALA A 184 -0.28 -21.93 8.43
N LEU A 185 -0.60 -21.29 7.30
CA LEU A 185 -1.79 -21.60 6.50
C LEU A 185 -1.64 -22.97 5.81
N ASP A 186 -2.39 -23.96 6.33
CA ASP A 186 -2.40 -25.35 5.81
C ASP A 186 -3.51 -25.54 4.77
N THR A 187 -3.35 -24.89 3.61
CA THR A 187 -4.26 -24.95 2.46
C THR A 187 -3.46 -24.92 1.16
N ASP A 188 -4.11 -25.16 0.01
CA ASP A 188 -3.47 -25.02 -1.30
C ASP A 188 -2.88 -23.61 -1.48
N LEU A 189 -3.56 -22.58 -0.99
CA LEU A 189 -3.04 -21.21 -0.99
C LEU A 189 -1.76 -21.10 -0.15
N GLY A 190 -1.73 -21.69 1.06
CA GLY A 190 -0.54 -21.70 1.91
C GLY A 190 0.66 -22.39 1.23
N GLY A 191 0.39 -23.40 0.41
CA GLY A 191 1.40 -24.14 -0.34
C GLY A 191 2.21 -23.29 -1.33
N ILE A 192 1.64 -22.18 -1.83
CA ILE A 192 2.32 -21.30 -2.81
C ILE A 192 2.96 -20.05 -2.16
N ILE A 193 2.86 -19.85 -0.84
CA ILE A 193 3.40 -18.67 -0.16
C ILE A 193 4.85 -18.91 0.27
N ASN A 194 5.77 -18.03 -0.15
CA ASN A 194 7.12 -17.98 0.36
C ASN A 194 7.23 -16.93 1.47
N THR A 195 7.02 -17.34 2.71
CA THR A 195 7.08 -16.46 3.88
C THR A 195 8.49 -16.19 4.40
N ASP A 196 9.55 -16.71 3.76
CA ASP A 196 10.94 -16.36 4.05
C ASP A 196 11.38 -15.08 3.32
N MET A 197 10.57 -14.63 2.35
CA MET A 197 10.79 -13.47 1.52
C MET A 197 9.56 -12.55 1.60
N VAL A 198 9.57 -11.62 2.56
CA VAL A 198 8.42 -10.76 2.88
C VAL A 198 8.72 -9.30 2.58
N GLY A 199 7.80 -8.62 1.90
CA GLY A 199 7.72 -7.16 1.80
C GLY A 199 6.57 -6.62 2.64
N VAL A 200 6.72 -5.41 3.18
CA VAL A 200 5.64 -4.70 3.88
C VAL A 200 5.42 -3.36 3.22
N ILE A 201 4.19 -3.07 2.82
CA ILE A 201 3.78 -1.80 2.23
C ILE A 201 2.73 -1.17 3.15
N GLY A 202 2.99 0.03 3.63
CA GLY A 202 2.04 0.75 4.47
C GLY A 202 1.77 2.16 3.98
N TYR A 203 0.51 2.59 4.05
CA TYR A 203 0.10 3.95 3.75
C TYR A 203 -0.28 4.69 5.04
N SER A 204 0.22 5.94 5.21
CA SER A 204 -0.10 6.80 6.37
C SER A 204 0.19 6.08 7.70
N MET A 205 -0.84 5.76 8.49
CA MET A 205 -0.70 4.93 9.70
C MET A 205 -0.24 3.50 9.41
N GLY A 206 -0.53 2.94 8.24
CA GLY A 206 0.07 1.70 7.78
C GLY A 206 1.59 1.84 7.56
N GLY A 207 2.02 3.00 7.05
CA GLY A 207 3.43 3.38 6.92
C GLY A 207 4.13 3.54 8.27
N TYR A 208 3.45 4.12 9.27
CA TYR A 208 3.90 4.11 10.65
C TYR A 208 4.18 2.68 11.12
N GLY A 209 3.21 1.78 10.99
CA GLY A 209 3.36 0.39 11.40
C GLY A 209 4.52 -0.31 10.68
N ALA A 210 4.65 -0.11 9.37
CA ALA A 210 5.71 -0.71 8.56
C ALA A 210 7.11 -0.22 8.97
N LEU A 211 7.28 1.06 9.31
CA LEU A 211 8.55 1.61 9.78
C LEU A 211 8.91 1.10 11.18
N VAL A 212 7.93 1.04 12.12
CA VAL A 212 8.16 0.46 13.46
C VAL A 212 8.56 -1.00 13.34
N PHE A 213 7.84 -1.77 12.54
CA PHE A 213 8.12 -3.18 12.27
C PHE A 213 9.46 -3.38 11.54
N GLY A 214 9.87 -2.41 10.70
CA GLY A 214 11.15 -2.38 10.01
C GLY A 214 12.36 -2.03 10.88
N GLY A 215 12.13 -1.58 12.12
CA GLY A 215 13.17 -1.26 13.10
C GLY A 215 13.21 0.19 13.60
N ALA A 216 12.31 1.08 13.12
CA ALA A 216 12.22 2.45 13.63
C ALA A 216 11.51 2.46 15.00
N GLY A 217 12.26 2.43 16.09
CA GLY A 217 11.71 2.45 17.45
C GLY A 217 11.23 3.82 17.88
N LEU A 218 10.20 3.85 18.72
CA LEU A 218 9.59 5.09 19.23
C LEU A 218 10.47 5.78 20.29
N THR A 219 10.20 7.08 20.51
CA THR A 219 10.79 7.86 21.59
C THR A 219 10.10 7.58 22.93
N GLN A 220 10.76 7.93 24.06
CA GLN A 220 10.11 7.90 25.38
C GLN A 220 8.91 8.86 25.40
N ALA A 221 9.00 10.03 24.77
CA ALA A 221 7.90 10.99 24.71
C ALA A 221 6.65 10.43 23.99
N ALA A 222 6.82 9.50 23.06
CA ALA A 222 5.69 8.85 22.39
C ALA A 222 4.79 8.06 23.36
N THR A 223 5.31 7.57 24.48
CA THR A 223 4.53 6.85 25.51
C THR A 223 3.55 7.76 26.26
N GLU A 224 3.77 9.07 26.17
CA GLU A 224 2.95 10.13 26.82
C GLU A 224 2.15 10.93 25.77
N TYR A 225 2.14 10.47 24.51
CA TYR A 225 1.41 11.16 23.44
C TYR A 225 -0.09 11.21 23.75
N SER A 226 -0.69 12.42 23.70
CA SER A 226 -2.05 12.67 24.20
C SER A 226 -3.15 11.86 23.47
N TRP A 227 -2.92 11.47 22.23
CA TRP A 227 -3.81 10.58 21.46
C TRP A 227 -3.25 9.15 21.38
N GLY A 228 -2.25 8.86 22.21
CA GLY A 228 -1.63 7.55 22.29
C GLY A 228 -2.44 6.55 23.10
N THR A 229 -1.80 5.43 23.41
CA THR A 229 -2.37 4.44 24.32
C THR A 229 -2.25 4.90 25.76
N PRO A 230 -3.27 4.65 26.59
CA PRO A 230 -3.16 4.89 28.02
C PRO A 230 -2.08 3.99 28.66
N ASN A 231 -1.74 4.30 29.92
CA ASN A 231 -0.82 3.51 30.77
C ASN A 231 0.58 3.27 30.15
N GLY A 232 1.02 4.12 29.20
CA GLY A 232 2.34 4.01 28.59
C GLY A 232 2.56 2.74 27.76
N LEU A 233 1.50 2.13 27.25
CA LEU A 233 1.57 0.86 26.49
C LEU A 233 2.43 0.94 25.21
N LEU A 234 2.61 2.14 24.63
CA LEU A 234 3.54 2.33 23.53
C LEU A 234 5.01 2.05 23.87
N ALA A 235 5.31 1.87 25.17
CA ALA A 235 6.65 1.49 25.61
C ALA A 235 7.14 0.19 24.97
N GLN A 236 6.24 -0.70 24.55
CA GLN A 236 6.63 -1.92 23.83
C GLN A 236 7.28 -1.67 22.46
N HIS A 237 7.11 -0.47 21.90
CA HIS A 237 7.71 -0.07 20.63
C HIS A 237 8.89 0.91 20.80
N LEU A 238 9.37 1.12 22.02
CA LEU A 238 10.51 2.01 22.29
C LEU A 238 11.78 1.53 21.60
N ALA A 239 12.54 2.46 21.07
CA ALA A 239 13.83 2.21 20.45
C ALA A 239 14.79 1.51 21.42
N GLY A 240 15.19 0.29 21.07
CA GLY A 240 16.11 -0.54 21.84
C GLY A 240 15.47 -1.28 23.03
N SER A 241 14.13 -1.30 23.15
CA SER A 241 13.45 -2.21 24.08
C SER A 241 13.48 -3.65 23.57
N ASP A 242 13.52 -4.63 24.48
CA ASP A 242 13.51 -6.06 24.10
C ASP A 242 12.26 -6.42 23.30
N SER A 243 11.11 -5.82 23.62
CA SER A 243 9.85 -6.05 22.91
C SER A 243 9.88 -5.51 21.47
N HIS A 244 10.47 -4.33 21.24
CA HIS A 244 10.63 -3.79 19.89
C HIS A 244 11.67 -4.59 19.09
N GLU A 245 12.81 -4.96 19.68
CA GLU A 245 13.82 -5.79 19.02
C GLU A 245 13.23 -7.17 18.61
N ALA A 246 12.40 -7.78 19.47
CA ALA A 246 11.72 -9.04 19.17
C ALA A 246 10.66 -8.92 18.07
N LEU A 247 10.13 -7.71 17.83
CA LEU A 247 9.17 -7.44 16.76
C LEU A 247 9.82 -7.46 15.36
N ILE A 248 11.09 -7.07 15.26
CA ILE A 248 11.81 -6.97 13.97
C ILE A 248 11.99 -8.35 13.36
N ASP A 249 11.25 -8.63 12.30
CA ASP A 249 11.21 -9.97 11.68
C ASP A 249 12.34 -10.15 10.64
N PRO A 250 13.16 -11.21 10.74
CA PRO A 250 14.20 -11.49 9.75
C PRO A 250 13.64 -11.88 8.37
N ARG A 251 12.40 -12.35 8.29
CA ARG A 251 11.72 -12.70 7.03
C ARG A 251 11.41 -11.46 6.18
N VAL A 252 11.22 -10.29 6.81
CA VAL A 252 11.03 -9.02 6.11
C VAL A 252 12.33 -8.58 5.46
N ARG A 253 12.28 -8.36 4.15
CA ARG A 253 13.43 -8.00 3.30
C ARG A 253 13.33 -6.60 2.71
N ALA A 254 12.12 -6.02 2.69
CA ALA A 254 11.87 -4.71 2.11
C ALA A 254 10.68 -4.03 2.80
N VAL A 255 10.77 -2.71 2.97
CA VAL A 255 9.69 -1.86 3.52
C VAL A 255 9.38 -0.75 2.53
N ILE A 256 8.11 -0.55 2.23
CA ILE A 256 7.61 0.61 1.47
C ILE A 256 6.65 1.38 2.38
N ALA A 257 6.91 2.67 2.59
CA ALA A 257 6.04 3.53 3.40
C ALA A 257 5.59 4.74 2.57
N ILE A 258 4.28 4.80 2.31
CA ILE A 258 3.63 5.84 1.51
C ILE A 258 3.03 6.87 2.48
N GLY A 259 3.45 8.13 2.42
CA GLY A 259 2.98 9.18 3.31
C GLY A 259 3.06 8.82 4.80
N PRO A 260 4.15 8.21 5.34
CA PRO A 260 4.16 7.66 6.70
C PRO A 260 3.90 8.75 7.74
N TRP A 261 2.89 8.54 8.60
CA TRP A 261 2.54 9.45 9.67
C TRP A 261 3.30 9.10 10.96
N GLY A 262 3.64 10.11 11.77
CA GLY A 262 4.18 9.92 13.12
C GLY A 262 5.41 10.78 13.45
N ARG A 263 6.27 11.11 12.49
CA ARG A 263 7.43 12.00 12.72
C ARG A 263 6.97 13.43 13.05
N ASN A 264 5.92 13.91 12.40
CA ASN A 264 5.28 15.19 12.66
C ASN A 264 4.63 15.25 14.07
N ALA A 265 4.25 14.12 14.64
CA ALA A 265 3.72 13.99 15.99
C ALA A 265 4.79 13.71 17.06
N GLY A 266 6.08 13.69 16.67
CA GLY A 266 7.19 13.44 17.60
C GLY A 266 7.33 12.00 18.09
N LEU A 267 6.69 11.03 17.41
CA LEU A 267 6.78 9.63 17.79
C LEU A 267 8.18 9.05 17.59
N TRP A 268 8.95 9.61 16.66
CA TRP A 268 10.34 9.23 16.38
C TRP A 268 11.30 10.41 16.56
N ASP A 269 12.51 10.09 16.90
CA ASP A 269 13.69 10.95 16.77
C ASP A 269 14.73 10.29 15.81
N ALA A 270 15.83 10.98 15.56
CA ALA A 270 16.90 10.47 14.70
C ALA A 270 17.45 9.10 15.15
N ARG A 271 17.53 8.87 16.48
CA ARG A 271 18.01 7.60 17.03
C ARG A 271 17.05 6.46 16.72
N GLY A 272 15.75 6.68 16.91
CA GLY A 272 14.72 5.69 16.62
C GLY A 272 14.68 5.34 15.13
N VAL A 273 14.72 6.35 14.26
CA VAL A 273 14.70 6.18 12.80
C VAL A 273 15.97 5.49 12.29
N ALA A 274 17.13 5.79 12.84
CA ALA A 274 18.39 5.11 12.51
C ALA A 274 18.37 3.60 12.84
N GLY A 275 17.40 3.15 13.62
CA GLY A 275 17.15 1.74 13.90
C GLY A 275 16.55 0.93 12.73
N LEU A 276 16.10 1.58 11.66
CA LEU A 276 15.64 0.90 10.44
C LEU A 276 16.75 0.01 9.87
N ARG A 277 16.43 -1.26 9.62
CA ARG A 277 17.40 -2.29 9.18
C ARG A 277 17.04 -2.93 7.85
N LYS A 278 15.94 -2.52 7.24
CA LYS A 278 15.43 -3.10 6.00
C LYS A 278 15.53 -2.06 4.89
N PRO A 279 15.98 -2.42 3.68
CA PRO A 279 15.87 -1.52 2.53
C PRO A 279 14.51 -0.85 2.51
N THR A 280 14.48 0.47 2.37
CA THR A 280 13.24 1.25 2.55
C THR A 280 12.99 2.17 1.37
N LEU A 281 11.78 2.12 0.81
CA LEU A 281 11.28 3.07 -0.17
C LEU A 281 10.18 3.92 0.47
N LEU A 282 10.44 5.21 0.60
CA LEU A 282 9.45 6.21 0.98
C LEU A 282 8.79 6.79 -0.28
N MET A 283 7.48 6.99 -0.26
CA MET A 283 6.76 7.72 -1.30
C MET A 283 5.94 8.83 -0.63
N ALA A 284 5.91 10.03 -1.21
CA ALA A 284 5.19 11.16 -0.60
C ALA A 284 4.72 12.19 -1.62
N GLY A 285 3.63 12.87 -1.31
CA GLY A 285 3.27 14.11 -1.95
C GLY A 285 4.15 15.27 -1.43
N GLY A 286 4.66 16.10 -2.32
CA GLY A 286 5.53 17.24 -1.97
C GLY A 286 4.80 18.37 -1.22
N SER A 287 3.47 18.31 -1.14
CA SER A 287 2.62 19.21 -0.37
C SER A 287 1.77 18.46 0.65
N ASP A 288 2.22 17.26 1.08
CA ASP A 288 1.54 16.49 2.14
C ASP A 288 1.44 17.33 3.42
N ASP A 289 0.22 17.69 3.82
CA ASP A 289 -0.09 18.48 5.00
C ASP A 289 -0.61 17.64 6.18
N VAL A 290 -0.86 16.35 5.97
CA VAL A 290 -1.28 15.38 7.01
C VAL A 290 -0.08 14.78 7.72
N SER A 291 0.84 14.15 6.97
CA SER A 291 2.11 13.62 7.51
C SER A 291 3.22 14.67 7.55
N VAL A 292 2.99 15.81 6.94
CA VAL A 292 3.91 16.95 6.77
C VAL A 292 5.18 16.55 6.00
N TYR A 293 5.22 16.86 4.71
CA TYR A 293 6.28 16.43 3.79
C TYR A 293 7.70 16.63 4.32
N GLU A 294 7.98 17.78 4.98
CA GLU A 294 9.31 18.06 5.56
C GLU A 294 9.70 17.05 6.64
N THR A 295 8.74 16.49 7.37
CA THR A 295 9.01 15.45 8.36
C THR A 295 9.25 14.08 7.71
N ILE A 296 8.65 13.80 6.55
CA ILE A 296 8.98 12.61 5.74
C ILE A 296 10.40 12.75 5.17
N ARG A 297 10.80 13.93 4.71
CA ARG A 297 12.19 14.20 4.32
C ARG A 297 13.17 14.01 5.49
N THR A 298 12.75 14.39 6.69
CA THR A 298 13.52 14.15 7.91
C THR A 298 13.68 12.65 8.17
N LEU A 299 12.60 11.84 8.06
CA LEU A 299 12.69 10.38 8.13
C LEU A 299 13.69 9.82 7.11
N PHE A 300 13.60 10.27 5.85
CA PHE A 300 14.54 9.85 4.80
C PHE A 300 16.00 10.18 5.15
N SER A 301 16.25 11.33 5.76
CA SER A 301 17.60 11.75 6.14
C SER A 301 18.13 11.00 7.36
N GLU A 302 17.27 10.71 8.35
CA GLU A 302 17.61 10.07 9.62
C GLU A 302 17.69 8.53 9.55
N ALA A 303 17.14 7.89 8.50
CA ALA A 303 17.12 6.42 8.32
C ALA A 303 18.51 5.85 7.93
N THR A 304 19.54 6.21 8.70
CA THR A 304 20.94 5.90 8.38
C THR A 304 21.30 4.42 8.52
N GLY A 305 20.45 3.61 9.14
CA GLY A 305 20.69 2.17 9.34
C GLY A 305 20.50 1.31 8.09
N THR A 306 20.00 1.88 6.98
CA THR A 306 19.67 1.12 5.77
C THR A 306 19.81 1.95 4.49
N ASP A 307 19.91 1.25 3.36
CA ASP A 307 19.74 1.87 2.04
C ASP A 307 18.28 2.31 1.89
N ARG A 308 18.07 3.54 1.41
CA ARG A 308 16.73 4.10 1.29
C ARG A 308 16.56 5.01 0.08
N HIS A 309 15.32 5.07 -0.38
CA HIS A 309 14.87 5.91 -1.48
C HIS A 309 13.70 6.79 -1.04
N LEU A 310 13.54 7.94 -1.66
CA LEU A 310 12.38 8.82 -1.53
C LEU A 310 11.86 9.21 -2.91
N LEU A 311 10.67 8.70 -3.27
CA LEU A 311 9.90 9.17 -4.41
C LEU A 311 8.97 10.30 -3.97
N THR A 312 9.09 11.46 -4.60
CA THR A 312 8.22 12.62 -4.33
C THR A 312 7.38 12.98 -5.56
N PHE A 313 6.08 13.08 -5.37
CA PHE A 313 5.14 13.67 -6.33
C PHE A 313 5.03 15.17 -6.04
N THR A 314 5.67 16.01 -6.85
CA THR A 314 5.71 17.46 -6.63
C THR A 314 4.29 18.05 -6.62
N ASN A 315 3.98 18.85 -5.60
CA ASN A 315 2.66 19.47 -5.38
C ASN A 315 1.49 18.50 -5.15
N ALA A 316 1.72 17.19 -5.05
CA ALA A 316 0.69 16.27 -4.57
C ALA A 316 0.53 16.37 -3.05
N ASN A 317 -0.66 16.04 -2.55
CA ASN A 317 -0.98 16.00 -1.13
C ASN A 317 -0.82 14.56 -0.57
N HIS A 318 -1.42 14.28 0.58
CA HIS A 318 -1.30 13.04 1.35
C HIS A 318 -1.73 11.78 0.58
N ASN A 319 -2.73 11.89 -0.31
CA ASN A 319 -3.26 10.77 -1.09
C ASN A 319 -2.34 10.32 -2.25
N ALA A 320 -1.13 10.85 -2.34
CA ALA A 320 -0.18 10.46 -3.38
C ALA A 320 0.12 8.95 -3.34
N ALA A 321 -0.18 8.26 -4.46
CA ALA A 321 0.24 6.88 -4.74
C ALA A 321 -0.36 5.75 -3.88
N ALA A 322 -1.41 5.98 -3.09
CA ALA A 322 -1.98 4.96 -2.23
C ALA A 322 -3.43 4.58 -2.53
N PRO A 323 -4.43 5.50 -2.54
CA PRO A 323 -5.82 5.10 -2.69
C PRO A 323 -6.15 4.55 -4.08
N ILE A 324 -7.14 3.66 -4.14
CA ILE A 324 -7.83 3.33 -5.40
C ILE A 324 -8.38 4.60 -6.06
N PRO A 325 -8.62 4.60 -7.39
CA PRO A 325 -9.38 5.68 -8.03
C PRO A 325 -10.71 5.90 -7.30
N ALA A 326 -11.09 7.17 -7.11
CA ALA A 326 -12.27 7.56 -6.35
C ALA A 326 -13.54 6.89 -6.90
N PRO A 327 -14.24 6.04 -6.13
CA PRO A 327 -15.51 5.49 -6.54
C PRO A 327 -16.52 6.59 -6.82
N LYS A 328 -17.39 6.39 -7.81
CA LYS A 328 -18.38 7.40 -8.22
C LYS A 328 -19.29 7.83 -7.06
N GLU A 329 -19.64 6.92 -6.21
CA GLU A 329 -20.52 7.16 -5.05
C GLU A 329 -19.86 8.09 -4.02
N SER A 330 -18.52 8.14 -3.96
CA SER A 330 -17.77 9.06 -3.09
C SER A 330 -17.93 10.54 -3.45
N TRP A 331 -18.46 10.85 -4.64
CA TRP A 331 -18.64 12.23 -5.12
C TRP A 331 -19.83 12.95 -4.48
N THR A 332 -20.68 12.21 -3.77
CA THR A 332 -21.85 12.78 -3.08
C THR A 332 -21.46 13.22 -1.68
N PRO A 333 -21.68 14.50 -1.31
CA PRO A 333 -21.53 14.95 0.08
C PRO A 333 -22.40 14.14 1.04
N VAL A 334 -21.90 13.90 2.25
CA VAL A 334 -22.60 13.19 3.32
C VAL A 334 -22.60 14.03 4.61
N ASP A 335 -23.66 13.95 5.40
CA ASP A 335 -23.81 14.76 6.62
C ASP A 335 -22.86 14.33 7.76
N THR A 336 -22.25 13.14 7.65
CA THR A 336 -21.36 12.56 8.68
C THR A 336 -19.91 13.05 8.57
N LEU A 337 -19.55 13.75 7.48
CA LEU A 337 -18.21 14.27 7.23
C LEU A 337 -18.30 15.76 6.90
N ASP A 338 -17.29 16.53 7.29
CA ASP A 338 -17.12 17.94 6.96
C ASP A 338 -16.42 18.19 5.60
N PHE A 339 -16.18 17.10 4.84
CA PHE A 339 -15.62 17.10 3.49
C PHE A 339 -16.34 16.06 2.61
N VAL A 340 -16.20 16.17 1.30
CA VAL A 340 -16.76 15.18 0.37
C VAL A 340 -15.91 13.91 0.41
N PRO A 341 -16.49 12.69 0.57
CA PRO A 341 -15.70 11.45 0.61
C PRO A 341 -14.70 11.27 -0.53
N PHE A 342 -14.96 11.88 -1.70
CA PHE A 342 -14.06 11.96 -2.86
C PHE A 342 -12.65 12.43 -2.49
N GLU A 343 -12.52 13.43 -1.59
CA GLU A 343 -11.25 14.03 -1.18
C GLU A 343 -10.32 13.03 -0.48
N HIS A 344 -10.87 11.93 0.04
CA HIS A 344 -10.09 10.85 0.64
C HIS A 344 -9.39 9.94 -0.39
N TYR A 345 -9.84 9.96 -1.65
CA TYR A 345 -9.34 9.07 -2.72
C TYR A 345 -8.57 9.84 -3.81
N ALA A 346 -8.73 11.14 -3.87
CA ALA A 346 -8.21 11.97 -4.94
C ALA A 346 -7.12 12.93 -4.45
N ASP A 347 -6.34 13.41 -5.38
CA ASP A 347 -5.38 14.50 -5.18
C ASP A 347 -5.86 15.72 -5.97
N PRO A 348 -5.76 16.95 -5.43
CA PRO A 348 -6.25 18.15 -6.12
C PRO A 348 -5.42 18.54 -7.35
N VAL A 349 -4.21 18.01 -7.51
CA VAL A 349 -3.27 18.37 -8.59
C VAL A 349 -2.99 17.20 -9.52
N TRP A 350 -2.87 15.98 -8.96
CA TRP A 350 -2.47 14.80 -9.69
C TRP A 350 -3.65 13.88 -9.98
N ASP A 351 -3.64 13.27 -11.16
CA ASP A 351 -4.53 12.17 -11.50
C ASP A 351 -4.16 10.92 -10.68
N THR A 352 -5.14 10.36 -9.94
CA THR A 352 -4.93 9.21 -9.05
C THR A 352 -4.41 7.98 -9.80
N VAL A 353 -4.97 7.67 -10.99
CA VAL A 353 -4.52 6.53 -11.80
C VAL A 353 -3.06 6.69 -12.21
N ARG A 354 -2.66 7.92 -12.60
CA ARG A 354 -1.26 8.20 -12.93
C ARG A 354 -0.33 7.98 -11.75
N MET A 355 -0.68 8.48 -10.57
CA MET A 355 0.12 8.27 -9.37
C MET A 355 0.23 6.79 -9.00
N ASN A 356 -0.89 6.06 -9.10
CA ASN A 356 -0.93 4.62 -8.84
C ASN A 356 -0.04 3.84 -9.81
N ASN A 357 -0.05 4.17 -11.10
CA ASN A 357 0.80 3.51 -12.08
C ASN A 357 2.30 3.81 -11.82
N ILE A 358 2.65 5.01 -11.40
CA ILE A 358 4.01 5.35 -10.99
C ILE A 358 4.40 4.56 -9.73
N ALA A 359 3.51 4.46 -8.74
CA ALA A 359 3.75 3.65 -7.54
C ALA A 359 3.92 2.16 -7.88
N GLN A 360 3.09 1.60 -8.77
CA GLN A 360 3.22 0.22 -9.26
C GLN A 360 4.59 -0.04 -9.90
N HIS A 361 5.10 0.92 -10.69
CA HIS A 361 6.44 0.83 -11.31
C HIS A 361 7.54 0.75 -10.25
N PHE A 362 7.61 1.71 -9.33
CA PHE A 362 8.66 1.75 -8.32
C PHE A 362 8.52 0.62 -7.29
N THR A 363 7.30 0.27 -6.90
CA THR A 363 7.04 -0.88 -6.03
C THR A 363 7.53 -2.18 -6.68
N THR A 364 7.22 -2.39 -7.96
CA THR A 364 7.68 -3.57 -8.70
C THR A 364 9.20 -3.62 -8.76
N ALA A 365 9.85 -2.52 -9.17
CA ALA A 365 11.30 -2.45 -9.25
C ALA A 365 11.96 -2.77 -7.91
N PHE A 366 11.47 -2.17 -6.83
CA PHE A 366 12.02 -2.32 -5.48
C PHE A 366 11.80 -3.74 -4.92
N LEU A 367 10.60 -4.29 -5.06
CA LEU A 367 10.31 -5.63 -4.56
C LEU A 367 10.98 -6.72 -5.41
N ASP A 368 11.02 -6.61 -6.73
CA ASP A 368 11.74 -7.57 -7.57
C ASP A 368 13.24 -7.60 -7.23
N LEU A 369 13.85 -6.43 -6.98
CA LEU A 369 15.25 -6.35 -6.55
C LEU A 369 15.47 -7.03 -5.19
N HIS A 370 14.66 -6.72 -4.18
CA HIS A 370 14.92 -7.14 -2.80
C HIS A 370 14.29 -8.48 -2.39
N LEU A 371 13.21 -8.91 -3.02
CA LEU A 371 12.53 -10.17 -2.71
C LEU A 371 12.83 -11.27 -3.71
N LYS A 372 12.97 -10.94 -5.00
CA LYS A 372 13.29 -11.93 -6.05
C LYS A 372 14.77 -11.95 -6.41
N GLY A 373 15.56 -10.96 -5.96
CA GLY A 373 16.98 -10.84 -6.30
C GLY A 373 17.24 -10.49 -7.77
N ASP A 374 16.26 -9.88 -8.44
CA ASP A 374 16.40 -9.47 -9.83
C ASP A 374 17.21 -8.16 -9.93
N LEU A 375 18.53 -8.31 -10.10
CA LEU A 375 19.46 -7.19 -10.22
C LEU A 375 19.21 -6.29 -11.43
N SER A 376 18.50 -6.77 -12.46
CA SER A 376 18.14 -5.96 -13.62
C SER A 376 17.21 -4.78 -13.26
N LYS A 377 16.53 -4.85 -12.12
CA LYS A 377 15.63 -3.80 -11.64
C LYS A 377 16.34 -2.62 -11.01
N ALA A 378 17.62 -2.75 -10.69
CA ALA A 378 18.39 -1.66 -10.09
C ALA A 378 18.43 -0.40 -10.99
N VAL A 379 18.38 -0.55 -12.32
CA VAL A 379 18.35 0.57 -13.27
C VAL A 379 17.15 1.52 -13.06
N PHE A 380 16.02 1.02 -12.56
CA PHE A 380 14.83 1.81 -12.28
C PHE A 380 14.89 2.56 -10.93
N LEU A 381 15.92 2.30 -10.13
CA LEU A 381 16.18 2.92 -8.82
C LEU A 381 17.48 3.74 -8.79
N ASP A 382 18.26 3.70 -9.86
CA ASP A 382 19.48 4.49 -10.04
C ASP A 382 19.19 5.65 -11.00
N LEU A 383 18.56 6.70 -10.48
CA LEU A 383 17.96 7.79 -11.24
C LEU A 383 18.57 9.13 -10.83
N ILE A 384 18.60 10.10 -11.76
CA ILE A 384 18.87 11.50 -11.40
C ILE A 384 17.75 12.03 -10.51
N PRO A 385 18.04 12.93 -9.54
CA PRO A 385 17.06 13.32 -8.53
C PRO A 385 15.80 14.03 -9.03
N ASP A 386 15.84 14.71 -10.18
CA ASP A 386 14.71 15.45 -10.74
C ASP A 386 14.39 14.94 -12.13
N GLY A 387 13.23 14.25 -12.28
CA GLY A 387 12.80 13.68 -13.55
C GLY A 387 12.60 14.69 -14.68
N SER A 388 12.36 15.98 -14.35
CA SER A 388 12.24 17.04 -15.36
C SER A 388 13.57 17.46 -15.99
N GLN A 389 14.69 17.13 -15.35
CA GLN A 389 16.04 17.46 -15.81
C GLN A 389 16.69 16.35 -16.66
N GLY A 390 16.03 15.19 -16.77
CA GLY A 390 16.52 14.07 -17.56
C GLY A 390 16.60 14.40 -19.05
N VAL A 391 17.68 13.96 -19.69
CA VAL A 391 17.90 14.09 -21.13
C VAL A 391 17.53 12.76 -21.81
N MET A 392 16.58 12.82 -22.73
CA MET A 392 16.23 11.68 -23.59
C MET A 392 17.12 11.72 -24.83
N ALA A 393 18.20 10.92 -24.81
CA ALA A 393 19.13 10.79 -25.90
C ALA A 393 19.17 9.33 -26.38
N LEU A 394 18.61 9.08 -27.58
CA LEU A 394 18.45 7.75 -28.16
C LEU A 394 19.06 7.72 -29.56
N ASP A 395 19.59 6.57 -30.00
CA ASP A 395 20.00 6.32 -31.37
C ASP A 395 18.79 6.06 -32.29
N GLU A 396 19.07 5.72 -33.57
CA GLU A 396 18.02 5.44 -34.57
C GLU A 396 17.22 4.18 -34.26
N GLU A 397 17.79 3.22 -33.49
CA GLU A 397 17.16 2.00 -33.01
C GLU A 397 16.45 2.17 -31.66
N ALA A 398 16.37 3.42 -31.14
CA ALA A 398 15.78 3.79 -29.85
C ALA A 398 16.54 3.23 -28.61
N ASN A 399 17.84 2.93 -28.73
CA ASN A 399 18.69 2.58 -27.59
C ASN A 399 19.26 3.84 -26.93
N PRO A 400 19.42 3.88 -25.59
CA PRO A 400 20.09 4.96 -24.89
C PRO A 400 21.55 5.13 -25.35
N VAL A 401 21.97 6.36 -25.64
CA VAL A 401 23.36 6.75 -25.90
C VAL A 401 24.01 7.40 -24.68
N GLU A 402 25.32 7.74 -24.74
CA GLU A 402 26.11 8.21 -23.58
C GLU A 402 25.50 9.40 -22.83
N ASP A 403 24.87 10.33 -23.55
CA ASP A 403 24.21 11.52 -22.94
C ASP A 403 22.82 11.22 -22.37
N HIS A 404 22.33 9.99 -22.43
CA HIS A 404 21.01 9.62 -21.92
C HIS A 404 21.01 9.59 -20.39
N THR A 405 20.21 10.46 -19.76
CA THR A 405 20.01 10.51 -18.31
C THR A 405 18.54 10.47 -17.92
N TYR A 406 17.63 10.29 -18.88
CA TYR A 406 16.21 10.22 -18.59
C TYR A 406 15.87 8.96 -17.77
N TRP A 407 14.88 9.06 -16.92
CA TRP A 407 14.50 7.96 -16.03
C TRP A 407 14.16 6.68 -16.79
N ALA A 408 14.81 5.59 -16.43
CA ALA A 408 14.56 4.27 -17.02
C ALA A 408 13.08 3.85 -16.85
N GLY A 409 12.49 3.35 -17.92
CA GLY A 409 11.10 2.92 -17.94
C GLY A 409 10.06 4.03 -18.14
N PHE A 410 10.46 5.31 -18.21
CA PHE A 410 9.56 6.43 -18.47
C PHE A 410 9.64 6.92 -19.92
N SER A 411 8.50 7.13 -20.55
CA SER A 411 8.42 7.81 -21.84
C SER A 411 8.78 9.29 -21.70
N ALA A 412 9.17 9.92 -22.80
CA ALA A 412 9.54 11.34 -22.82
C ALA A 412 8.47 12.22 -22.13
N ARG A 413 8.90 13.10 -21.22
CA ARG A 413 8.09 14.02 -20.40
C ARG A 413 7.24 13.38 -19.30
N THR A 414 7.13 12.05 -19.20
CA THR A 414 6.23 11.41 -18.22
C THR A 414 6.81 11.37 -16.81
N ALA A 415 8.12 11.61 -16.62
CA ALA A 415 8.75 11.77 -15.30
C ALA A 415 8.67 13.21 -14.75
N THR A 416 8.08 14.17 -15.51
CA THR A 416 7.93 15.56 -15.06
C THR A 416 7.06 15.64 -13.80
N GLY A 417 7.53 16.40 -12.80
CA GLY A 417 6.84 16.53 -11.52
C GLY A 417 7.22 15.44 -10.50
N LEU A 418 8.18 14.58 -10.85
CA LEU A 418 8.70 13.54 -9.94
C LEU A 418 10.12 13.86 -9.49
N ARG A 419 10.44 13.51 -8.24
CA ARG A 419 11.80 13.50 -7.71
C ARG A 419 12.06 12.10 -7.12
N PHE A 420 13.30 11.61 -7.29
CA PHE A 420 13.75 10.35 -6.72
C PHE A 420 15.13 10.53 -6.10
N GLU A 421 15.22 10.31 -4.81
CA GLU A 421 16.45 10.52 -4.05
C GLU A 421 16.87 9.19 -3.41
N THR A 422 18.18 8.93 -3.43
CA THR A 422 18.75 7.70 -2.86
C THR A 422 19.84 8.08 -1.85
N LYS A 423 19.86 7.37 -0.72
CA LYS A 423 20.95 7.39 0.25
C LYS A 423 21.33 5.97 0.65
N ARG A 424 22.61 5.73 0.87
CA ARG A 424 23.13 4.46 1.35
C ARG A 424 23.14 4.40 2.88
N ALA A 425 23.22 3.20 3.42
CA ALA A 425 23.45 3.02 4.85
C ALA A 425 24.71 3.77 5.29
N GLY A 426 24.61 4.49 6.41
CA GLY A 426 25.70 5.31 6.95
C GLY A 426 25.73 6.77 6.45
N GLU A 427 24.90 7.15 5.43
CA GLU A 427 24.83 8.54 4.92
C GLU A 427 23.80 9.41 5.65
#